data_c8c9819f4b20bcbbc3c4793190fae2f6
#
_entry.id   c8c9819f4b20bcbbc3c4793190fae2f6
#
_cell.length_a   1.000
_cell.length_b   1.000
_cell.length_c   1.000
_cell.angle_alpha   90.00
_cell.angle_beta   90.00
_cell.angle_gamma   90.00
#
_symmetry.space_group_name_H-M   'P 1'
#
loop_
_entity.id
_entity.type
_entity.pdbx_description
1 polymer ?
#
loop_
_entity_poly.entity_id
_entity_poly.type
_entity_poly.pdbx_seq_one_letter_code
_entity_poly.pdbx_strand_id
1 'polypeptide(L)'
;NSVWQPITAEDIIPGDSTVGIDIGEGTLNFTVFAYGTFFRAVLPFTKGYGSILDNAIASIKKETGARKHIYKTRKELINFLSKEVTGTKKLQREVADTKIAEQRKIFANEIATHLSEVLSSVGSIDVIYVYGGRANAMRADLYQNLIPVAAASNPLAPILYMEKDYCRILNRDGLFSCALARSAA
;
A
#
# COMPACT_ATOMS: atom_id res chain seq x y z
N ASN A 1 -4.95 7.34 21.25
CA ASN A 1 -5.90 6.27 20.86
C ASN A 1 -6.63 6.74 19.60
N SER A 2 -6.05 6.50 18.42
CA SER A 2 -6.75 6.70 17.16
C SER A 2 -7.75 5.56 16.97
N VAL A 3 -9.01 5.88 17.17
CA VAL A 3 -10.10 4.94 16.92
C VAL A 3 -10.43 5.00 15.42
N TRP A 4 -10.33 3.87 14.75
CA TRP A 4 -10.82 3.74 13.39
C TRP A 4 -12.33 3.89 13.38
N GLN A 5 -12.82 4.89 12.68
CA GLN A 5 -14.25 5.09 12.48
C GLN A 5 -14.61 4.75 11.03
N PRO A 6 -15.70 4.01 10.80
CA PRO A 6 -16.25 3.87 9.46
C PRO A 6 -16.77 5.24 9.00
N ILE A 7 -16.52 5.56 7.74
CA ILE A 7 -17.10 6.73 7.08
C ILE A 7 -17.93 6.26 5.91
N THR A 8 -18.94 7.04 5.53
CA THR A 8 -19.81 6.79 4.38
C THR A 8 -19.40 7.68 3.19
N ALA A 9 -19.94 7.38 2.01
CA ALA A 9 -19.70 8.21 0.84
C ALA A 9 -20.27 9.64 1.01
N GLU A 10 -21.24 9.81 1.88
CA GLU A 10 -21.90 11.09 2.18
C GLU A 10 -21.01 12.01 3.04
N ASP A 11 -20.07 11.40 3.78
CA ASP A 11 -19.07 12.16 4.56
C ASP A 11 -17.98 12.79 3.68
N ILE A 12 -17.96 12.43 2.38
CA ILE A 12 -16.98 12.92 1.41
C ILE A 12 -17.63 14.03 0.59
N ILE A 13 -17.10 15.24 0.70
CA ILE A 13 -17.62 16.40 -0.02
C ILE A 13 -17.22 16.33 -1.49
N PRO A 14 -18.17 16.37 -2.44
CA PRO A 14 -17.85 16.41 -3.86
C PRO A 14 -16.98 17.63 -4.19
N GLY A 15 -15.90 17.42 -4.92
CA GLY A 15 -15.00 18.50 -5.32
C GLY A 15 -13.74 18.65 -4.46
N ASP A 16 -13.56 17.82 -3.45
CA ASP A 16 -12.35 17.83 -2.63
C ASP A 16 -11.11 17.43 -3.44
N SER A 17 -9.98 17.98 -3.04
CA SER A 17 -8.67 17.57 -3.55
C SER A 17 -8.24 16.28 -2.87
N THR A 18 -8.02 15.23 -3.63
CA THR A 18 -7.74 13.89 -3.07
C THR A 18 -6.50 13.25 -3.67
N VAL A 19 -5.83 12.43 -2.86
CA VAL A 19 -4.73 11.57 -3.31
C VAL A 19 -5.09 10.11 -3.05
N GLY A 20 -5.03 9.30 -4.11
CA GLY A 20 -5.17 7.85 -4.03
C GLY A 20 -3.80 7.16 -4.00
N ILE A 21 -3.61 6.23 -3.09
CA ILE A 21 -2.43 5.36 -2.99
C ILE A 21 -2.85 3.94 -3.30
N ASP A 22 -2.54 3.45 -4.49
CA ASP A 22 -2.84 2.09 -4.94
C ASP A 22 -1.64 1.17 -4.71
N ILE A 23 -1.77 0.23 -3.79
CA ILE A 23 -0.71 -0.72 -3.44
C ILE A 23 -1.03 -2.08 -4.07
N GLY A 24 -0.44 -2.31 -5.24
CA GLY A 24 -0.52 -3.57 -5.96
C GLY A 24 0.59 -4.56 -5.59
N GLU A 25 0.57 -5.72 -6.22
CA GLU A 25 1.64 -6.73 -6.10
C GLU A 25 2.92 -6.26 -6.80
N GLY A 26 2.80 -5.72 -8.01
CA GLY A 26 3.92 -5.31 -8.85
C GLY A 26 4.19 -3.81 -8.88
N THR A 27 3.21 -2.98 -8.55
CA THR A 27 3.28 -1.53 -8.70
C THR A 27 2.73 -0.80 -7.49
N LEU A 28 3.22 0.40 -7.29
CA LEU A 28 2.66 1.42 -6.40
C LEU A 28 2.28 2.61 -7.27
N ASN A 29 1.02 3.05 -7.19
CA ASN A 29 0.53 4.19 -7.98
C ASN A 29 0.00 5.28 -7.06
N PHE A 30 0.22 6.53 -7.47
CA PHE A 30 -0.42 7.68 -6.86
C PHE A 30 -1.32 8.35 -7.90
N THR A 31 -2.55 8.65 -7.53
CA THR A 31 -3.51 9.39 -8.35
C THR A 31 -3.94 10.63 -7.60
N VAL A 32 -4.03 11.74 -8.31
CA VAL A 32 -4.44 13.03 -7.73
C VAL A 32 -5.67 13.52 -8.46
N PHE A 33 -6.68 13.88 -7.70
CA PHE A 33 -7.87 14.57 -8.18
C PHE A 33 -7.95 15.91 -7.47
N ALA A 34 -8.22 16.96 -8.23
CA ALA A 34 -8.49 18.29 -7.71
C ALA A 34 -9.90 18.68 -8.11
N TYR A 35 -10.73 19.01 -7.13
CA TYR A 35 -12.13 19.43 -7.33
C TYR A 35 -12.93 18.43 -8.18
N GLY A 36 -12.78 17.13 -7.90
CA GLY A 36 -13.46 16.06 -8.62
C GLY A 36 -12.95 15.80 -10.05
N THR A 37 -11.94 16.55 -10.51
CA THR A 37 -11.34 16.37 -11.83
C THR A 37 -9.99 15.68 -11.70
N PHE A 38 -9.74 14.70 -12.57
CA PHE A 38 -8.42 14.08 -12.63
C PHE A 38 -7.35 15.10 -12.97
N PHE A 39 -6.45 15.36 -12.04
CA PHE A 39 -5.42 16.36 -12.17
C PHE A 39 -4.09 15.78 -12.67
N ARG A 40 -3.66 14.65 -12.08
CA ARG A 40 -2.37 14.05 -12.40
C ARG A 40 -2.34 12.57 -12.01
N ALA A 41 -1.87 11.74 -12.94
CA ALA A 41 -1.32 10.44 -12.56
C ALA A 41 0.17 10.61 -12.31
N VAL A 42 0.63 10.28 -11.12
CA VAL A 42 2.06 10.12 -10.89
C VAL A 42 2.47 8.81 -11.56
N LEU A 43 3.58 8.82 -12.28
CA LEU A 43 4.08 7.62 -12.95
C LEU A 43 4.13 6.45 -11.98
N PRO A 44 3.67 5.27 -12.39
CA PRO A 44 3.67 4.10 -11.53
C PRO A 44 5.10 3.75 -11.14
N PHE A 45 5.29 3.48 -9.86
CA PHE A 45 6.54 2.93 -9.39
C PHE A 45 6.58 1.44 -9.73
N THR A 46 7.68 0.97 -10.27
CA THR A 46 7.88 -0.44 -10.67
C THR A 46 8.03 -1.39 -9.48
N LYS A 47 7.98 -0.87 -8.25
CA LYS A 47 8.04 -1.63 -7.02
C LYS A 47 6.67 -1.66 -6.36
N GLY A 48 6.07 -2.84 -6.24
CA GLY A 48 4.88 -3.08 -5.43
C GLY A 48 5.21 -3.97 -4.22
N TYR A 49 4.17 -4.44 -3.56
CA TYR A 49 4.28 -5.30 -2.37
C TYR A 49 5.16 -6.55 -2.57
N GLY A 50 5.19 -7.09 -3.79
CA GLY A 50 6.03 -8.25 -4.12
C GLY A 50 7.52 -8.01 -3.86
N SER A 51 8.00 -6.78 -3.98
CA SER A 51 9.39 -6.43 -3.69
C SER A 51 9.78 -6.69 -2.23
N ILE A 52 8.83 -6.60 -1.29
CA ILE A 52 9.03 -6.93 0.14
C ILE A 52 9.47 -8.38 0.28
N LEU A 53 8.77 -9.29 -0.41
CA LEU A 53 9.07 -10.72 -0.35
C LEU A 53 10.41 -11.06 -1.03
N ASP A 54 10.71 -10.43 -2.16
CA ASP A 54 11.99 -10.61 -2.86
C ASP A 54 13.17 -10.14 -1.98
N ASN A 55 13.03 -8.95 -1.38
CA ASN A 55 14.06 -8.39 -0.50
C ASN A 55 14.20 -9.22 0.79
N ALA A 56 13.11 -9.72 1.35
CA ALA A 56 13.17 -10.62 2.50
C ALA A 56 13.92 -11.92 2.15
N ILE A 57 13.63 -12.54 1.00
CA ILE A 57 14.34 -13.73 0.50
C ILE A 57 15.83 -13.43 0.34
N ALA A 58 16.18 -12.30 -0.26
CA ALA A 58 17.58 -11.89 -0.44
C ALA A 58 18.29 -11.69 0.91
N SER A 59 17.63 -11.06 1.87
CA SER A 59 18.15 -10.84 3.23
C SER A 59 18.38 -12.14 3.98
N ILE A 60 17.42 -13.06 3.93
CA ILE A 60 17.53 -14.40 4.54
C ILE A 60 18.70 -15.17 3.91
N LYS A 61 18.81 -15.12 2.58
CA LYS A 61 19.91 -15.76 1.87
C LYS A 61 21.29 -15.21 2.29
N LYS A 62 21.40 -13.91 2.49
CA LYS A 62 22.62 -13.25 2.91
C LYS A 62 23.04 -13.68 4.33
N GLU A 63 22.09 -13.78 5.26
CA GLU A 63 22.36 -14.14 6.66
C GLU A 63 22.63 -15.64 6.86
N THR A 64 21.85 -16.49 6.20
CA THR A 64 21.94 -17.95 6.41
C THR A 64 22.94 -18.65 5.49
N GLY A 65 23.46 -17.96 4.50
CA GLY A 65 24.28 -18.51 3.43
C GLY A 65 23.48 -19.34 2.43
N ALA A 66 23.98 -19.41 1.19
CA ALA A 66 23.29 -20.04 0.07
C ALA A 66 22.92 -21.54 0.26
N ARG A 67 23.68 -22.25 1.11
CA ARG A 67 23.47 -23.70 1.34
C ARG A 67 22.31 -24.01 2.30
N LYS A 68 21.91 -23.05 3.13
CA LYS A 68 20.81 -23.22 4.11
C LYS A 68 19.51 -22.55 3.64
N HIS A 69 19.49 -22.02 2.43
CA HIS A 69 18.38 -21.28 1.89
C HIS A 69 17.24 -22.21 1.49
N ILE A 70 16.06 -22.02 2.09
CA ILE A 70 14.90 -22.92 1.95
C ILE A 70 13.97 -22.45 0.83
N TYR A 71 13.92 -21.15 0.56
CA TYR A 71 13.03 -20.56 -0.44
C TYR A 71 13.83 -19.75 -1.46
N LYS A 72 13.56 -20.02 -2.75
CA LYS A 72 14.17 -19.34 -3.88
C LYS A 72 13.21 -18.33 -4.53
N THR A 73 11.91 -18.52 -4.30
CA THR A 73 10.84 -17.76 -4.94
C THR A 73 9.83 -17.28 -3.90
N ARG A 74 9.07 -16.22 -4.26
CA ARG A 74 7.94 -15.74 -3.44
C ARG A 74 6.94 -16.85 -3.14
N LYS A 75 6.63 -17.68 -4.16
CA LYS A 75 5.68 -18.79 -4.02
C LYS A 75 6.14 -19.80 -2.97
N GLU A 76 7.42 -20.14 -2.98
CA GLU A 76 7.99 -21.06 -1.97
C GLU A 76 7.95 -20.45 -0.56
N LEU A 77 8.29 -19.16 -0.42
CA LEU A 77 8.20 -18.45 0.85
C LEU A 77 6.75 -18.40 1.37
N ILE A 78 5.79 -18.03 0.54
CA ILE A 78 4.36 -17.98 0.90
C ILE A 78 3.86 -19.37 1.30
N ASN A 79 4.20 -20.41 0.53
CA ASN A 79 3.83 -21.79 0.85
C ASN A 79 4.44 -22.29 2.16
N PHE A 80 5.64 -21.82 2.49
CA PHE A 80 6.26 -22.14 3.78
C PHE A 80 5.53 -21.44 4.94
N LEU A 81 5.19 -20.17 4.77
CA LEU A 81 4.49 -19.39 5.79
C LEU A 81 3.04 -19.83 6.02
N SER A 82 2.39 -20.44 5.03
CA SER A 82 1.01 -20.94 5.16
C SER A 82 0.88 -22.26 5.90
N LYS A 83 1.99 -22.97 6.16
CA LYS A 83 1.98 -24.29 6.82
C LYS A 83 2.27 -24.16 8.30
N GLU A 84 1.65 -25.00 9.10
CA GLU A 84 2.10 -25.20 10.48
C GLU A 84 3.50 -25.83 10.49
N VAL A 85 4.37 -25.28 11.31
CA VAL A 85 5.76 -25.72 11.40
C VAL A 85 6.15 -25.97 12.85
N THR A 86 6.98 -27.00 13.07
CA THR A 86 7.49 -27.40 14.37
C THR A 86 9.01 -27.54 14.35
N GLY A 87 9.62 -27.62 15.51
CA GLY A 87 11.06 -27.81 15.64
C GLY A 87 11.88 -26.71 14.99
N THR A 88 12.93 -27.08 14.28
CA THR A 88 13.86 -26.14 13.61
C THR A 88 13.17 -25.27 12.54
N LYS A 89 12.07 -25.74 11.96
CA LYS A 89 11.28 -24.95 11.00
C LYS A 89 10.57 -23.78 11.65
N LYS A 90 10.26 -23.85 12.96
CA LYS A 90 9.69 -22.74 13.70
C LYS A 90 10.66 -21.56 13.75
N LEU A 91 11.92 -21.80 14.07
CA LEU A 91 12.95 -20.75 14.06
C LEU A 91 13.14 -20.14 12.67
N GLN A 92 13.11 -20.97 11.62
CA GLN A 92 13.19 -20.48 10.24
C GLN A 92 12.01 -19.59 9.87
N ARG A 93 10.81 -19.91 10.37
CA ARG A 93 9.63 -19.07 10.19
C ARG A 93 9.77 -17.73 10.91
N GLU A 94 10.24 -17.73 12.15
CA GLU A 94 10.49 -16.50 12.92
C GLU A 94 11.48 -15.58 12.21
N VAL A 95 12.54 -16.13 11.63
CA VAL A 95 13.48 -15.37 10.80
C VAL A 95 12.79 -14.79 9.58
N ALA A 96 11.99 -15.59 8.87
CA ALA A 96 11.27 -15.12 7.68
C ALA A 96 10.26 -14.00 8.01
N ASP A 97 9.47 -14.17 9.08
CA ASP A 97 8.49 -13.19 9.54
C ASP A 97 9.18 -11.89 9.95
N THR A 98 10.33 -11.97 10.64
CA THR A 98 11.15 -10.81 11.01
C THR A 98 11.63 -10.06 9.78
N LYS A 99 12.20 -10.77 8.78
CA LYS A 99 12.70 -10.14 7.56
C LYS A 99 11.60 -9.51 6.73
N ILE A 100 10.43 -10.14 6.65
CA ILE A 100 9.27 -9.55 5.98
C ILE A 100 8.80 -8.29 6.71
N ALA A 101 8.76 -8.31 8.04
CA ALA A 101 8.38 -7.13 8.83
C ALA A 101 9.38 -5.97 8.65
N GLU A 102 10.69 -6.25 8.62
CA GLU A 102 11.72 -5.24 8.32
C GLU A 102 11.49 -4.62 6.93
N GLN A 103 11.26 -5.43 5.91
CA GLN A 103 11.04 -4.96 4.54
C GLN A 103 9.71 -4.20 4.37
N ARG A 104 8.65 -4.57 5.10
CA ARG A 104 7.40 -3.79 5.12
C ARG A 104 7.62 -2.38 5.67
N LYS A 105 8.40 -2.25 6.75
CA LYS A 105 8.72 -0.92 7.31
C LYS A 105 9.50 -0.06 6.31
N ILE A 106 10.47 -0.65 5.62
CA ILE A 106 11.24 0.05 4.57
C ILE A 106 10.31 0.53 3.47
N PHE A 107 9.45 -0.35 2.97
CA PHE A 107 8.50 -0.02 1.90
C PHE A 107 7.45 1.01 2.36
N ALA A 108 7.00 0.97 3.61
CA ALA A 108 6.11 1.99 4.17
C ALA A 108 6.77 3.38 4.21
N ASN A 109 8.07 3.45 4.54
CA ASN A 109 8.84 4.69 4.46
C ASN A 109 9.00 5.19 3.02
N GLU A 110 9.25 4.30 2.05
CA GLU A 110 9.30 4.65 0.63
C GLU A 110 7.97 5.26 0.17
N ILE A 111 6.84 4.64 0.54
CA ILE A 111 5.50 5.16 0.23
C ILE A 111 5.29 6.55 0.84
N ALA A 112 5.68 6.76 2.09
CA ALA A 112 5.55 8.05 2.75
C ALA A 112 6.43 9.14 2.08
N THR A 113 7.64 8.79 1.66
CA THR A 113 8.52 9.68 0.91
C THR A 113 7.89 10.11 -0.41
N HIS A 114 7.38 9.15 -1.18
CA HIS A 114 6.71 9.45 -2.45
C HIS A 114 5.41 10.25 -2.25
N LEU A 115 4.64 9.97 -1.19
CA LEU A 115 3.50 10.80 -0.84
C LEU A 115 3.93 12.24 -0.57
N SER A 116 5.00 12.46 0.20
CA SER A 116 5.52 13.80 0.47
C SER A 116 5.91 14.54 -0.82
N GLU A 117 6.54 13.86 -1.78
CA GLU A 117 6.88 14.41 -3.09
C GLU A 117 5.62 14.82 -3.88
N VAL A 118 4.60 13.95 -3.88
CA VAL A 118 3.30 14.23 -4.52
C VAL A 118 2.64 15.45 -3.89
N LEU A 119 2.54 15.49 -2.56
CA LEU A 119 1.92 16.60 -1.83
C LEU A 119 2.64 17.93 -2.04
N SER A 120 3.97 17.90 -2.11
CA SER A 120 4.77 19.10 -2.40
C SER A 120 4.47 19.68 -3.78
N SER A 121 4.00 18.86 -4.73
CA SER A 121 3.65 19.30 -6.10
C SER A 121 2.20 19.73 -6.28
N VAL A 122 1.31 19.31 -5.38
CA VAL A 122 -0.15 19.51 -5.50
C VAL A 122 -0.66 20.62 -4.58
N GLY A 123 0.02 20.83 -3.46
CA GLY A 123 -0.43 21.74 -2.40
C GLY A 123 -1.29 21.02 -1.36
N SER A 124 -2.30 21.73 -0.82
CA SER A 124 -3.18 21.17 0.19
C SER A 124 -4.12 20.14 -0.41
N ILE A 125 -4.33 19.06 0.32
CA ILE A 125 -5.29 18.00 0.00
C ILE A 125 -6.27 17.82 1.15
N ASP A 126 -7.46 17.32 0.83
CA ASP A 126 -8.54 17.14 1.80
C ASP A 126 -8.67 15.69 2.24
N VAL A 127 -8.34 14.73 1.39
CA VAL A 127 -8.46 13.30 1.68
C VAL A 127 -7.34 12.48 1.04
N ILE A 128 -6.84 11.48 1.76
CA ILE A 128 -5.95 10.45 1.24
C ILE A 128 -6.68 9.10 1.25
N TYR A 129 -6.76 8.43 0.11
CA TYR A 129 -7.30 7.08 -0.02
C TYR A 129 -6.18 6.06 -0.14
N VAL A 130 -6.22 4.99 0.66
CA VAL A 130 -5.30 3.86 0.57
C VAL A 130 -6.07 2.62 0.14
N TYR A 131 -5.72 2.07 -1.01
CA TYR A 131 -6.40 0.94 -1.62
C TYR A 131 -5.42 0.05 -2.42
N GLY A 132 -5.94 -0.91 -3.17
CA GLY A 132 -5.14 -1.90 -3.88
C GLY A 132 -5.08 -3.24 -3.17
N GLY A 133 -4.79 -4.29 -3.92
CA GLY A 133 -4.89 -5.67 -3.42
C GLY A 133 -3.97 -6.00 -2.24
N ARG A 134 -3.01 -5.14 -1.93
CA ARG A 134 -2.05 -5.31 -0.83
C ARG A 134 -2.14 -4.23 0.26
N ALA A 135 -3.01 -3.25 0.12
CA ALA A 135 -3.16 -2.15 1.07
C ALA A 135 -3.44 -2.64 2.51
N ASN A 136 -4.32 -3.63 2.66
CA ASN A 136 -4.64 -4.19 3.98
C ASN A 136 -3.44 -4.87 4.66
N ALA A 137 -2.55 -5.50 3.91
CA ALA A 137 -1.34 -6.12 4.46
C ALA A 137 -0.34 -5.08 4.96
N MET A 138 -0.41 -3.85 4.46
CA MET A 138 0.46 -2.72 4.82
C MET A 138 -0.13 -1.77 5.85
N ARG A 139 -1.41 -1.90 6.18
CA ARG A 139 -2.17 -0.91 6.98
C ARG A 139 -1.47 -0.50 8.27
N ALA A 140 -0.98 -1.47 9.05
CA ALA A 140 -0.33 -1.20 10.33
C ALA A 140 1.01 -0.45 10.17
N ASP A 141 1.79 -0.83 9.15
CA ASP A 141 3.09 -0.22 8.89
C ASP A 141 2.93 1.17 8.27
N LEU A 142 1.91 1.39 7.43
CA LEU A 142 1.64 2.68 6.79
C LEU A 142 1.12 3.74 7.76
N TYR A 143 0.28 3.36 8.70
CA TYR A 143 -0.41 4.29 9.58
C TYR A 143 0.55 5.29 10.22
N GLN A 144 1.63 4.83 10.82
CA GLN A 144 2.60 5.68 11.52
C GLN A 144 3.41 6.57 10.58
N ASN A 145 3.61 6.13 9.33
CA ASN A 145 4.42 6.84 8.35
C ASN A 145 3.62 7.88 7.56
N LEU A 146 2.34 7.61 7.26
CA LEU A 146 1.52 8.52 6.46
C LEU A 146 0.97 9.70 7.26
N ILE A 147 0.66 9.51 8.56
CA ILE A 147 0.09 10.58 9.39
C ILE A 147 0.94 11.84 9.39
N PRO A 148 2.25 11.81 9.71
CA PRO A 148 3.04 13.03 9.75
C PRO A 148 3.15 13.70 8.37
N VAL A 149 3.17 12.94 7.29
CA VAL A 149 3.22 13.45 5.93
C VAL A 149 1.90 14.13 5.55
N ALA A 150 0.77 13.49 5.84
CA ALA A 150 -0.56 14.07 5.62
C ALA A 150 -0.73 15.37 6.42
N ALA A 151 -0.40 15.34 7.71
CA ALA A 151 -0.53 16.48 8.60
C ALA A 151 0.35 17.69 8.20
N ALA A 152 1.49 17.44 7.57
CA ALA A 152 2.33 18.52 7.03
C ALA A 152 1.68 19.25 5.84
N SER A 153 0.82 18.58 5.07
CA SER A 153 0.04 19.19 3.98
C SER A 153 -1.26 19.79 4.49
N ASN A 154 -2.05 19.01 5.21
CA ASN A 154 -3.30 19.43 5.84
C ASN A 154 -3.51 18.60 7.12
N PRO A 155 -3.42 19.20 8.32
CA PRO A 155 -3.56 18.47 9.59
C PRO A 155 -4.96 17.85 9.79
N LEU A 156 -5.95 18.28 9.03
CA LEU A 156 -7.31 17.76 9.09
C LEU A 156 -7.61 16.69 8.02
N ALA A 157 -6.68 16.44 7.10
CA ALA A 157 -6.89 15.46 6.04
C ALA A 157 -6.97 14.03 6.59
N PRO A 158 -8.11 13.35 6.49
CA PRO A 158 -8.22 11.96 6.89
C PRO A 158 -7.47 11.04 5.93
N ILE A 159 -6.95 9.93 6.47
CA ILE A 159 -6.39 8.84 5.69
C ILE A 159 -7.39 7.69 5.73
N LEU A 160 -8.02 7.40 4.61
CA LEU A 160 -9.08 6.44 4.46
C LEU A 160 -8.56 5.14 3.86
N TYR A 161 -8.66 4.07 4.62
CA TYR A 161 -8.31 2.72 4.13
C TYR A 161 -9.57 2.03 3.63
N MET A 162 -9.55 1.68 2.35
CA MET A 162 -10.66 0.95 1.76
C MET A 162 -10.78 -0.44 2.38
N GLU A 163 -12.01 -0.91 2.57
CA GLU A 163 -12.26 -2.26 3.06
C GLU A 163 -11.72 -3.33 2.11
N LYS A 164 -11.39 -4.50 2.69
CA LYS A 164 -10.71 -5.60 1.99
C LYS A 164 -11.38 -5.98 0.67
N ASP A 165 -12.69 -6.02 0.62
CA ASP A 165 -13.41 -6.44 -0.58
C ASP A 165 -13.41 -5.35 -1.65
N TYR A 166 -13.48 -4.08 -1.26
CA TYR A 166 -13.39 -2.94 -2.17
C TYR A 166 -11.98 -2.68 -2.69
N CYS A 167 -10.95 -2.94 -1.89
CA CYS A 167 -9.56 -2.70 -2.28
C CYS A 167 -9.17 -3.31 -3.64
N ARG A 168 -9.75 -4.47 -3.98
CA ARG A 168 -9.40 -5.20 -5.20
C ARG A 168 -10.17 -4.74 -6.44
N ILE A 169 -11.39 -4.26 -6.23
CA ILE A 169 -12.32 -3.96 -7.32
C ILE A 169 -12.41 -2.49 -7.65
N LEU A 170 -11.93 -1.61 -6.76
CA LEU A 170 -12.06 -0.16 -6.89
C LEU A 170 -11.55 0.37 -8.24
N ASN A 171 -10.38 -0.07 -8.69
CA ASN A 171 -9.82 0.33 -9.98
C ASN A 171 -10.69 -0.16 -11.15
N ARG A 172 -11.19 -1.38 -11.08
CA ARG A 172 -12.08 -1.95 -12.09
C ARG A 172 -13.38 -1.17 -12.17
N ASP A 173 -13.99 -0.90 -11.03
CA ASP A 173 -15.29 -0.22 -10.97
C ASP A 173 -15.15 1.25 -11.38
N GLY A 174 -14.02 1.91 -11.02
CA GLY A 174 -13.68 3.24 -11.50
C GLY A 174 -13.52 3.30 -13.03
N LEU A 175 -12.79 2.36 -13.62
CA LEU A 175 -12.62 2.26 -15.07
C LEU A 175 -13.95 2.00 -15.78
N PHE A 176 -14.80 1.14 -15.21
CA PHE A 176 -16.13 0.86 -15.75
C PHE A 176 -17.02 2.10 -15.72
N SER A 177 -17.04 2.84 -14.61
CA SER A 177 -17.78 4.09 -14.47
C SER A 177 -17.31 5.15 -15.48
N CYS A 178 -15.99 5.29 -15.68
CA CYS A 178 -15.44 6.18 -16.70
C CYS A 178 -15.84 5.77 -18.12
N ALA A 179 -15.88 4.47 -18.43
CA ALA A 179 -16.31 3.97 -19.73
C ALA A 179 -17.78 4.26 -19.98
N LEU A 180 -18.66 4.05 -18.99
CA LEU A 180 -20.07 4.39 -19.07
C LEU A 180 -20.32 5.89 -19.31
N ALA A 181 -19.61 6.75 -18.56
CA ALA A 181 -19.73 8.20 -18.71
C ALA A 181 -19.35 8.68 -20.13
N ARG A 182 -18.32 8.05 -20.73
CA ARG A 182 -17.90 8.37 -22.11
C ARG A 182 -18.86 7.85 -23.18
N SER A 183 -19.57 6.75 -22.91
CA SER A 183 -20.55 6.21 -23.86
C SER A 183 -21.88 6.94 -23.82
N ALA A 184 -22.13 7.71 -22.77
CA ALA A 184 -23.37 8.52 -22.60
C ALA A 184 -23.20 9.98 -23.07
N ALA A 185 -21.98 10.40 -23.45
CA ALA A 185 -21.66 11.73 -23.99
C ALA A 185 -21.52 11.69 -25.52
#